data_8228084f939b699ef749f82d107dd458
#
_entry.id   8228084f939b699ef749f82d107dd458
#
_cell.length_a   1.000
_cell.length_b   1.000
_cell.length_c   1.000
_cell.angle_alpha   90.00
_cell.angle_beta   90.00
_cell.angle_gamma   90.00
#
_symmetry.space_group_name_H-M   'P 1'
#
loop_
_entity.id
_entity.type
_entity.pdbx_description
1 polymer ?
#
loop_
_entity_poly.entity_id
_entity_poly.type
_entity_poly.pdbx_seq_one_letter_code
_entity_poly.pdbx_strand_id
1 'polypeptide(L)'
;PVASPRAKISQKVGLVDIKLDYSRPSKKGRTIFGNLIPYKQIWRTGANQATTISFSDDVKINGQLVEKGEYHVYSVPGESKIDLVIYEKTSAWGSLKSFDESLIKARVSTDFYDLPFAVETFTLSLGDISNAGASLNLLWDNKAAVFIIDALTKEKMITNINEVMSGNPSNSDYQKAAIYFYEEDIDINKALKWID
;
A
#
# COMPACT_ATOMS: atom_id res chain seq x y z
N PRO A 1 -17.98 -16.23 -18.60
CA PRO A 1 -16.62 -15.95 -18.18
C PRO A 1 -16.26 -14.49 -18.43
N VAL A 2 -15.65 -13.83 -17.46
CA VAL A 2 -15.22 -12.42 -17.58
C VAL A 2 -13.82 -12.39 -18.22
N ALA A 3 -13.61 -11.52 -19.20
CA ALA A 3 -12.33 -11.41 -19.91
C ALA A 3 -11.15 -10.96 -19.02
N SER A 4 -11.44 -10.34 -17.88
CA SER A 4 -10.46 -9.90 -16.89
C SER A 4 -10.88 -10.44 -15.52
N PRO A 5 -10.41 -11.63 -15.13
CA PRO A 5 -10.80 -12.25 -13.86
C PRO A 5 -10.38 -11.37 -12.67
N ARG A 6 -11.16 -11.44 -11.61
CA ARG A 6 -10.91 -10.70 -10.40
C ARG A 6 -9.96 -11.46 -9.48
N ALA A 7 -9.08 -10.76 -8.80
CA ALA A 7 -8.17 -11.29 -7.79
C ALA A 7 -8.35 -10.51 -6.49
N LYS A 8 -8.22 -11.24 -5.38
CA LYS A 8 -8.22 -10.68 -4.03
C LYS A 8 -6.95 -11.11 -3.33
N ILE A 9 -6.31 -10.16 -2.66
CA ILE A 9 -5.14 -10.39 -1.81
C ILE A 9 -5.50 -9.90 -0.42
N SER A 10 -5.14 -10.65 0.59
CA SER A 10 -5.21 -10.24 1.98
C SER A 10 -3.88 -10.58 2.64
N GLN A 11 -3.21 -9.57 3.17
CA GLN A 11 -1.88 -9.69 3.76
C GLN A 11 -1.80 -8.90 5.04
N LYS A 12 -1.29 -9.53 6.11
CA LYS A 12 -0.91 -8.82 7.33
C LYS A 12 0.51 -8.28 7.19
N VAL A 13 0.68 -7.00 7.49
CA VAL A 13 1.96 -6.29 7.44
C VAL A 13 2.12 -5.54 8.76
N GLY A 14 3.05 -5.98 9.60
CA GLY A 14 3.14 -5.48 10.97
C GLY A 14 1.81 -5.64 11.71
N LEU A 15 1.22 -4.51 12.13
CA LEU A 15 -0.08 -4.47 12.81
C LEU A 15 -1.25 -4.23 11.85
N VAL A 16 -1.02 -4.03 10.56
CA VAL A 16 -2.02 -3.64 9.57
C VAL A 16 -2.43 -4.82 8.70
N ASP A 17 -3.74 -5.05 8.53
CA ASP A 17 -4.27 -5.93 7.50
C ASP A 17 -4.52 -5.11 6.23
N ILE A 18 -3.85 -5.49 5.13
CA ILE A 18 -3.99 -4.87 3.81
C ILE A 18 -4.78 -5.80 2.91
N LYS A 19 -5.82 -5.29 2.25
CA LYS A 19 -6.59 -6.05 1.26
C LYS A 19 -6.61 -5.33 -0.07
N LEU A 20 -6.42 -6.07 -1.15
CA LEU A 20 -6.54 -5.61 -2.52
C LEU A 20 -7.63 -6.43 -3.22
N ASP A 21 -8.47 -5.76 -4.00
CA ASP A 21 -9.46 -6.41 -4.86
C ASP A 21 -9.45 -5.73 -6.24
N TYR A 22 -9.04 -6.44 -7.29
CA TYR A 22 -8.80 -5.85 -8.60
C TYR A 22 -9.04 -6.84 -9.73
N SER A 23 -9.32 -6.34 -10.94
CA SER A 23 -9.44 -7.17 -12.14
C SER A 23 -8.13 -7.22 -12.91
N ARG A 24 -7.81 -8.40 -13.43
CA ARG A 24 -6.54 -8.75 -14.08
C ARG A 24 -6.70 -8.89 -15.60
N PRO A 25 -6.64 -7.80 -16.38
CA PRO A 25 -6.65 -7.89 -17.83
C PRO A 25 -5.34 -8.49 -18.36
N SER A 26 -5.45 -9.25 -19.47
CA SER A 26 -4.30 -9.75 -20.21
C SER A 26 -3.93 -8.82 -21.35
N LYS A 27 -2.64 -8.76 -21.70
CA LYS A 27 -2.09 -7.96 -22.78
C LYS A 27 -2.62 -8.37 -24.15
N LYS A 28 -2.65 -9.67 -24.45
CA LYS A 28 -3.13 -10.25 -25.70
C LYS A 28 -2.50 -9.60 -26.93
N GLY A 29 -1.18 -9.46 -26.95
CA GLY A 29 -0.42 -8.88 -28.05
C GLY A 29 -0.56 -7.36 -28.24
N ARG A 30 -1.32 -6.66 -27.38
CA ARG A 30 -1.52 -5.21 -27.47
C ARG A 30 -0.35 -4.46 -26.82
N THR A 31 -0.07 -3.27 -27.32
CA THR A 31 0.73 -2.29 -26.59
C THR A 31 -0.12 -1.68 -25.50
N ILE A 32 0.32 -1.74 -24.27
CA ILE A 32 -0.49 -1.32 -23.11
C ILE A 32 -0.30 0.17 -22.84
N PHE A 33 0.85 0.55 -22.31
CA PHE A 33 1.09 1.94 -21.92
C PHE A 33 1.46 2.79 -23.13
N GLY A 34 0.87 3.99 -23.21
CA GLY A 34 0.95 4.87 -24.35
C GLY A 34 -0.06 4.58 -25.48
N ASN A 35 -0.78 3.42 -25.41
CA ASN A 35 -1.80 3.03 -26.39
C ASN A 35 -3.11 2.66 -25.71
N LEU A 36 -3.27 1.41 -25.20
CA LEU A 36 -4.50 0.98 -24.52
C LEU A 36 -4.77 1.85 -23.28
N ILE A 37 -3.74 2.20 -22.56
CA ILE A 37 -3.74 3.14 -21.45
C ILE A 37 -2.87 4.32 -21.87
N PRO A 38 -3.48 5.42 -22.37
CA PRO A 38 -2.72 6.59 -22.80
C PRO A 38 -1.98 7.23 -21.62
N TYR A 39 -0.80 7.76 -21.87
CA TYR A 39 -0.06 8.52 -20.87
C TYR A 39 -0.84 9.78 -20.44
N LYS A 40 -0.65 10.16 -19.17
CA LYS A 40 -1.31 11.30 -18.52
C LYS A 40 -2.84 11.21 -18.44
N GLN A 41 -3.40 10.00 -18.61
CA GLN A 41 -4.82 9.75 -18.44
C GLN A 41 -5.08 8.93 -17.17
N ILE A 42 -6.22 9.17 -16.55
CA ILE A 42 -6.65 8.42 -15.36
C ILE A 42 -6.96 6.98 -15.76
N TRP A 43 -6.31 6.05 -15.10
CA TRP A 43 -6.56 4.63 -15.24
C TRP A 43 -7.06 4.04 -13.90
N ARG A 44 -8.13 3.24 -13.96
CA ARG A 44 -8.70 2.55 -12.78
C ARG A 44 -7.82 1.43 -12.20
N THR A 45 -6.54 1.39 -12.56
CA THR A 45 -5.53 0.43 -12.10
C THR A 45 -6.01 -1.02 -12.21
N GLY A 46 -6.51 -1.36 -13.40
CA GLY A 46 -7.10 -2.68 -13.71
C GLY A 46 -8.15 -2.58 -14.81
N ALA A 47 -9.20 -3.38 -14.71
CA ALA A 47 -10.31 -3.44 -15.67
C ALA A 47 -11.65 -3.60 -14.93
N ASN A 48 -12.77 -3.41 -15.66
CA ASN A 48 -14.13 -3.48 -15.12
C ASN A 48 -14.35 -2.46 -13.99
N GLN A 49 -14.64 -2.91 -12.77
CA GLN A 49 -14.72 -2.06 -11.59
C GLN A 49 -13.36 -1.48 -11.22
N ALA A 50 -13.35 -0.33 -10.58
CA ALA A 50 -12.14 0.25 -10.02
C ALA A 50 -11.50 -0.72 -9.01
N THR A 51 -10.19 -0.75 -9.01
CA THR A 51 -9.40 -1.47 -7.99
C THR A 51 -9.68 -0.85 -6.63
N THR A 52 -9.77 -1.68 -5.59
CA THR A 52 -9.87 -1.20 -4.21
C THR A 52 -8.69 -1.69 -3.39
N ILE A 53 -8.29 -0.85 -2.44
CA ILE A 53 -7.34 -1.19 -1.38
C ILE A 53 -7.97 -0.82 -0.05
N SER A 54 -7.75 -1.65 0.98
CA SER A 54 -8.17 -1.32 2.34
C SER A 54 -7.05 -1.54 3.34
N PHE A 55 -7.03 -0.69 4.34
CA PHE A 55 -6.10 -0.72 5.46
C PHE A 55 -6.90 -0.78 6.76
N SER A 56 -6.56 -1.73 7.66
CA SER A 56 -7.21 -1.85 8.97
C SER A 56 -6.76 -0.78 9.95
N ASP A 57 -5.68 -0.08 9.66
CA ASP A 57 -5.10 1.01 10.44
C ASP A 57 -4.35 1.98 9.52
N ASP A 58 -3.97 3.15 10.04
CA ASP A 58 -3.26 4.18 9.29
C ASP A 58 -1.91 3.67 8.75
N VAL A 59 -1.57 4.09 7.54
CA VAL A 59 -0.31 3.75 6.87
C VAL A 59 0.28 4.99 6.21
N LYS A 60 1.55 4.91 5.79
CA LYS A 60 2.07 5.87 4.79
C LYS A 60 2.33 5.14 3.48
N ILE A 61 2.02 5.79 2.36
CA ILE A 61 2.39 5.33 1.02
C ILE A 61 3.38 6.33 0.44
N ASN A 62 4.61 5.90 0.15
CA ASN A 62 5.72 6.77 -0.24
C ASN A 62 5.83 8.02 0.67
N GLY A 63 5.64 7.83 1.99
CA GLY A 63 5.71 8.88 2.99
C GLY A 63 4.43 9.70 3.20
N GLN A 64 3.41 9.59 2.34
CA GLN A 64 2.14 10.29 2.51
C GLN A 64 1.16 9.48 3.35
N LEU A 65 0.62 10.09 4.41
CA LEU A 65 -0.34 9.46 5.32
C LEU A 65 -1.64 9.10 4.60
N VAL A 66 -2.11 7.90 4.83
CA VAL A 66 -3.43 7.38 4.43
C VAL A 66 -4.09 6.80 5.67
N GLU A 67 -5.20 7.37 6.08
CA GLU A 67 -5.98 6.88 7.22
C GLU A 67 -6.53 5.47 6.95
N LYS A 68 -6.86 4.74 8.00
CA LYS A 68 -7.56 3.45 7.90
C LYS A 68 -8.86 3.60 7.11
N GLY A 69 -9.15 2.63 6.26
CA GLY A 69 -10.36 2.69 5.44
C GLY A 69 -10.28 1.83 4.18
N GLU A 70 -11.27 1.96 3.34
CA GLU A 70 -11.34 1.32 2.03
C GLU A 70 -11.43 2.40 0.94
N TYR A 71 -10.58 2.28 -0.08
CA TYR A 71 -10.35 3.28 -1.09
C TYR A 71 -10.40 2.70 -2.50
N HIS A 72 -10.78 3.52 -3.47
CA HIS A 72 -10.47 3.25 -4.87
C HIS A 72 -9.02 3.59 -5.17
N VAL A 73 -8.41 2.79 -6.05
CA VAL A 73 -7.05 3.00 -6.53
C VAL A 73 -7.10 3.39 -8.01
N TYR A 74 -6.58 4.56 -8.30
CA TYR A 74 -6.34 5.01 -9.66
C TYR A 74 -4.86 5.23 -9.90
N SER A 75 -4.45 5.17 -11.16
CA SER A 75 -3.08 5.50 -11.56
C SER A 75 -3.11 6.47 -12.74
N VAL A 76 -2.07 7.29 -12.84
CA VAL A 76 -1.85 8.16 -13.99
C VAL A 76 -0.46 7.84 -14.54
N PRO A 77 -0.35 6.95 -15.54
CA PRO A 77 0.93 6.59 -16.11
C PRO A 77 1.52 7.75 -16.93
N GLY A 78 2.80 8.01 -16.74
CA GLY A 78 3.64 8.78 -17.64
C GLY A 78 4.62 7.86 -18.36
N GLU A 79 5.59 8.42 -19.08
CA GLU A 79 6.60 7.62 -19.79
C GLU A 79 7.63 7.00 -18.82
N SER A 80 8.08 7.78 -17.83
CA SER A 80 9.13 7.40 -16.87
C SER A 80 8.67 7.42 -15.41
N LYS A 81 7.49 7.97 -15.12
CA LYS A 81 6.88 8.02 -13.79
C LYS A 81 5.42 7.63 -13.85
N ILE A 82 4.91 7.15 -12.75
CA ILE A 82 3.49 6.84 -12.59
C ILE A 82 3.00 7.38 -11.25
N ASP A 83 1.84 8.05 -11.26
CA ASP A 83 1.16 8.43 -10.03
C ASP A 83 0.21 7.31 -9.60
N LEU A 84 0.19 7.05 -8.31
CA LEU A 84 -0.85 6.28 -7.63
C LEU A 84 -1.73 7.26 -6.85
N VAL A 85 -3.03 7.15 -7.04
CA VAL A 85 -4.03 8.00 -6.39
C VAL A 85 -4.92 7.12 -5.52
N ILE A 86 -4.85 7.34 -4.22
CA ILE A 86 -5.77 6.77 -3.24
C ILE A 86 -6.96 7.72 -3.15
N TYR A 87 -8.11 7.22 -3.54
CA TYR A 87 -9.30 8.02 -3.77
C TYR A 87 -10.44 7.52 -2.91
N GLU A 88 -11.21 8.41 -2.33
CA GLU A 88 -12.36 8.02 -1.52
C GLU A 88 -13.28 7.08 -2.30
N LYS A 89 -13.73 6.02 -1.64
CA LYS A 89 -14.62 5.05 -2.27
C LYS A 89 -15.97 5.67 -2.53
N THR A 90 -16.31 5.78 -3.80
CA THR A 90 -17.58 6.33 -4.27
C THR A 90 -18.41 5.21 -4.93
N SER A 91 -19.64 5.53 -5.32
CA SER A 91 -20.47 4.64 -6.16
C SER A 91 -20.01 4.57 -7.62
N ALA A 92 -18.95 5.30 -8.01
CA ALA A 92 -18.40 5.25 -9.36
C ALA A 92 -17.92 3.85 -9.71
N TRP A 93 -18.46 3.28 -10.79
CA TRP A 93 -18.21 1.88 -11.14
C TRP A 93 -16.81 1.61 -11.72
N GLY A 94 -16.11 2.62 -12.17
CA GLY A 94 -14.81 2.38 -12.76
C GLY A 94 -14.04 3.62 -13.23
N SER A 95 -14.24 4.03 -14.48
CA SER A 95 -13.45 5.10 -15.09
C SER A 95 -13.90 6.48 -14.62
N LEU A 96 -12.93 7.32 -14.27
CA LEU A 96 -13.12 8.76 -14.03
C LEU A 96 -12.60 9.53 -15.24
N LYS A 97 -13.25 10.66 -15.56
CA LYS A 97 -12.75 11.62 -16.55
C LYS A 97 -11.83 12.65 -15.93
N SER A 98 -12.10 13.00 -14.69
CA SER A 98 -11.30 13.92 -13.87
C SER A 98 -11.41 13.51 -12.41
N PHE A 99 -10.43 13.87 -11.59
CA PHE A 99 -10.53 13.73 -10.14
C PHE A 99 -11.33 14.91 -9.56
N ASP A 100 -12.10 14.62 -8.51
CA ASP A 100 -12.49 15.61 -7.54
C ASP A 100 -11.36 15.65 -6.49
N GLU A 101 -10.64 16.76 -6.45
CA GLU A 101 -9.46 16.88 -5.57
C GLU A 101 -9.81 16.74 -4.09
N SER A 102 -11.06 17.03 -3.69
CA SER A 102 -11.53 16.86 -2.30
C SER A 102 -11.62 15.39 -1.86
N LEU A 103 -11.73 14.48 -2.82
CA LEU A 103 -11.82 13.02 -2.58
C LEU A 103 -10.47 12.30 -2.66
N ILE A 104 -9.40 13.02 -3.01
CA ILE A 104 -8.05 12.45 -3.02
C ILE A 104 -7.53 12.38 -1.57
N LYS A 105 -7.22 11.17 -1.12
CA LYS A 105 -6.63 10.93 0.21
C LYS A 105 -5.11 10.91 0.16
N ALA A 106 -4.54 10.42 -0.95
CA ALA A 106 -3.13 10.50 -1.24
C ALA A 106 -2.88 10.48 -2.75
N ARG A 107 -1.85 11.22 -3.20
CA ARG A 107 -1.31 11.13 -4.55
C ARG A 107 0.20 11.04 -4.45
N VAL A 108 0.76 9.91 -4.84
CA VAL A 108 2.19 9.64 -4.74
C VAL A 108 2.73 9.21 -6.09
N SER A 109 3.96 9.62 -6.40
CA SER A 109 4.63 9.29 -7.64
C SER A 109 5.83 8.37 -7.39
N THR A 110 6.10 7.49 -8.34
CA THR A 110 7.29 6.65 -8.35
C THR A 110 7.82 6.49 -9.78
N ASP A 111 9.00 5.91 -9.91
CA ASP A 111 9.56 5.59 -11.22
C ASP A 111 8.74 4.48 -11.89
N PHE A 112 8.56 4.63 -13.21
CA PHE A 112 7.86 3.68 -14.05
C PHE A 112 8.86 3.10 -15.05
N TYR A 113 9.55 2.05 -14.62
CA TYR A 113 10.72 1.50 -15.30
C TYR A 113 10.37 0.34 -16.22
N ASP A 114 11.24 0.11 -17.20
CA ASP A 114 11.10 -0.98 -18.15
C ASP A 114 11.61 -2.29 -17.56
N LEU A 115 10.84 -3.35 -17.81
CA LEU A 115 11.24 -4.73 -17.53
C LEU A 115 11.91 -5.33 -18.77
N PRO A 116 12.89 -6.23 -18.61
CA PRO A 116 13.53 -6.94 -19.73
C PRO A 116 12.64 -8.03 -20.35
N PHE A 117 11.43 -8.20 -19.82
CA PHE A 117 10.43 -9.17 -20.28
C PHE A 117 9.03 -8.58 -20.17
N ALA A 118 8.07 -9.17 -20.89
CA ALA A 118 6.67 -8.74 -20.82
C ALA A 118 5.88 -9.59 -19.83
N VAL A 119 5.10 -8.92 -18.97
CA VAL A 119 4.12 -9.52 -18.06
C VAL A 119 2.77 -9.54 -18.76
N GLU A 120 2.29 -10.73 -19.15
CA GLU A 120 1.05 -10.90 -19.93
C GLU A 120 -0.19 -10.40 -19.20
N THR A 121 -0.31 -10.72 -17.92
CA THR A 121 -1.50 -10.40 -17.10
C THR A 121 -1.18 -9.32 -16.10
N PHE A 122 -1.96 -8.24 -16.08
CA PHE A 122 -1.85 -7.17 -15.09
C PHE A 122 -1.80 -7.76 -13.68
N THR A 123 -0.79 -7.37 -12.93
CA THR A 123 -0.53 -7.88 -11.58
C THR A 123 -0.27 -6.75 -10.61
N LEU A 124 -1.05 -6.74 -9.53
CA LEU A 124 -0.71 -6.07 -8.27
C LEU A 124 -0.26 -7.14 -7.29
N SER A 125 0.77 -6.86 -6.52
CA SER A 125 1.24 -7.75 -5.46
C SER A 125 1.80 -6.95 -4.29
N LEU A 126 1.81 -7.58 -3.11
CA LEU A 126 2.53 -7.09 -1.95
C LEU A 126 3.82 -7.90 -1.83
N GLY A 127 4.95 -7.23 -1.80
CA GLY A 127 6.29 -7.80 -1.66
C GLY A 127 7.07 -7.12 -0.53
N ASP A 128 8.32 -7.55 -0.30
CA ASP A 128 9.24 -7.01 0.71
C ASP A 128 8.57 -6.87 2.09
N ILE A 129 7.78 -7.89 2.46
CA ILE A 129 6.94 -7.86 3.65
C ILE A 129 7.79 -7.94 4.90
N SER A 130 7.61 -6.99 5.81
CA SER A 130 8.25 -6.92 7.11
C SER A 130 7.27 -6.39 8.16
N ASN A 131 7.71 -6.31 9.42
CA ASN A 131 6.92 -5.64 10.46
C ASN A 131 6.78 -4.14 10.20
N ALA A 132 7.75 -3.51 9.53
CA ALA A 132 7.72 -2.08 9.24
C ALA A 132 6.81 -1.72 8.06
N GLY A 133 6.67 -2.62 7.07
CA GLY A 133 5.92 -2.30 5.87
C GLY A 133 6.00 -3.36 4.79
N ALA A 134 5.59 -2.97 3.58
CA ALA A 134 5.60 -3.79 2.38
C ALA A 134 5.79 -2.91 1.13
N SER A 135 6.12 -3.54 0.01
CA SER A 135 6.03 -2.91 -1.30
C SER A 135 4.70 -3.27 -1.98
N LEU A 136 4.00 -2.28 -2.54
CA LEU A 136 2.91 -2.49 -3.49
C LEU A 136 3.50 -2.41 -4.90
N ASN A 137 3.54 -3.56 -5.58
CA ASN A 137 4.12 -3.72 -6.90
C ASN A 137 3.02 -3.71 -7.97
N LEU A 138 3.22 -2.95 -9.03
CA LEU A 138 2.38 -2.89 -10.22
C LEU A 138 3.21 -3.37 -11.40
N LEU A 139 2.73 -4.41 -12.10
CA LEU A 139 3.41 -4.98 -13.25
C LEU A 139 2.41 -5.25 -14.38
N TRP A 140 2.72 -4.77 -15.58
CA TRP A 140 1.99 -5.15 -16.80
C TRP A 140 2.80 -4.80 -18.04
N ASP A 141 2.69 -5.64 -19.08
CA ASP A 141 3.52 -5.51 -20.27
C ASP A 141 5.01 -5.49 -19.87
N ASN A 142 5.77 -4.57 -20.38
CA ASN A 142 7.18 -4.38 -20.03
C ASN A 142 7.41 -3.27 -19.00
N LYS A 143 6.39 -2.91 -18.20
CA LYS A 143 6.49 -1.82 -17.22
C LYS A 143 6.24 -2.31 -15.81
N ALA A 144 6.97 -1.70 -14.87
CA ALA A 144 6.80 -1.93 -13.45
C ALA A 144 6.89 -0.63 -12.64
N ALA A 145 6.19 -0.61 -11.51
CA ALA A 145 6.27 0.43 -10.51
C ALA A 145 6.20 -0.18 -9.10
N VAL A 146 6.87 0.44 -8.15
CA VAL A 146 6.90 0.03 -6.75
C VAL A 146 6.54 1.23 -5.87
N PHE A 147 5.57 1.04 -4.99
CA PHE A 147 5.16 2.00 -3.98
C PHE A 147 5.42 1.41 -2.60
N ILE A 148 6.04 2.16 -1.72
CA ILE A 148 6.40 1.69 -0.38
C ILE A 148 5.23 1.98 0.57
N ILE A 149 4.76 0.95 1.25
CA ILE A 149 3.76 1.05 2.31
C ILE A 149 4.50 0.90 3.64
N ASP A 150 4.46 1.93 4.47
CA ASP A 150 4.93 1.93 5.85
C ASP A 150 3.72 1.69 6.76
N ALA A 151 3.76 0.63 7.54
CA ALA A 151 2.69 0.21 8.45
C ALA A 151 2.67 1.00 9.77
N LEU A 152 3.61 1.92 9.99
CA LEU A 152 3.74 2.71 11.22
C LEU A 152 3.83 1.84 12.49
N THR A 153 4.35 0.63 12.36
CA THR A 153 4.35 -0.35 13.45
C THR A 153 5.17 0.13 14.63
N LYS A 154 6.34 0.71 14.38
CA LYS A 154 7.25 1.19 15.44
C LYS A 154 6.59 2.29 16.26
N GLU A 155 6.00 3.29 15.61
CA GLU A 155 5.31 4.41 16.27
C GLU A 155 4.12 3.93 17.09
N LYS A 156 3.32 3.02 16.54
CA LYS A 156 2.15 2.45 17.23
C LYS A 156 2.56 1.61 18.43
N MET A 157 3.60 0.80 18.28
CA MET A 157 4.12 -0.02 19.39
C MET A 157 4.68 0.87 20.52
N ILE A 158 5.42 1.92 20.19
CA ILE A 158 5.93 2.87 21.19
C ILE A 158 4.76 3.53 21.94
N THR A 159 3.73 3.97 21.22
CA THR A 159 2.54 4.58 21.82
C THR A 159 1.84 3.61 22.76
N ASN A 160 1.56 2.39 22.29
CA ASN A 160 0.91 1.34 23.10
C ASN A 160 1.74 0.98 24.35
N ILE A 161 3.04 0.76 24.19
CA ILE A 161 3.94 0.48 25.33
C ILE A 161 3.90 1.61 26.33
N ASN A 162 3.98 2.87 25.92
CA ASN A 162 3.94 4.00 26.82
C ASN A 162 2.59 4.10 27.57
N GLU A 163 1.47 3.79 26.90
CA GLU A 163 0.15 3.74 27.53
C GLU A 163 0.08 2.64 28.61
N VAL A 164 0.52 1.43 28.28
CA VAL A 164 0.57 0.32 29.26
C VAL A 164 1.46 0.66 30.43
N MET A 165 2.64 1.22 30.17
CA MET A 165 3.63 1.55 31.21
C MET A 165 3.22 2.74 32.09
N SER A 166 2.31 3.60 31.63
CA SER A 166 1.77 4.70 32.43
C SER A 166 0.61 4.27 33.35
N GLY A 167 0.09 3.05 33.15
CA GLY A 167 -1.01 2.47 33.91
C GLY A 167 -0.53 1.64 35.11
N ASN A 168 -0.90 0.38 35.15
CA ASN A 168 -0.49 -0.60 36.17
C ASN A 168 0.14 -1.83 35.52
N PRO A 169 1.36 -1.71 34.96
CA PRO A 169 2.01 -2.77 34.19
C PRO A 169 2.40 -3.94 35.09
N SER A 170 2.26 -5.16 34.57
CA SER A 170 2.77 -6.36 35.18
C SER A 170 4.26 -6.56 34.91
N ASN A 171 4.93 -7.45 35.66
CA ASN A 171 6.33 -7.81 35.39
C ASN A 171 6.54 -8.30 33.94
N SER A 172 5.56 -9.00 33.37
CA SER A 172 5.59 -9.44 31.96
C SER A 172 5.56 -8.25 30.98
N ASP A 173 4.83 -7.18 31.32
CA ASP A 173 4.77 -5.98 30.48
C ASP A 173 6.08 -5.24 30.50
N TYR A 174 6.72 -5.10 31.68
CA TYR A 174 8.05 -4.54 31.79
C TYR A 174 9.08 -5.30 30.94
N GLN A 175 9.10 -6.63 31.05
CA GLN A 175 10.03 -7.45 30.27
C GLN A 175 9.81 -7.30 28.75
N LYS A 176 8.55 -7.39 28.28
CA LYS A 176 8.23 -7.26 26.85
C LYS A 176 8.56 -5.86 26.31
N ALA A 177 8.26 -4.83 27.08
CA ALA A 177 8.59 -3.45 26.72
C ALA A 177 10.10 -3.23 26.61
N ALA A 178 10.87 -3.74 27.58
CA ALA A 178 12.32 -3.63 27.57
C ALA A 178 12.95 -4.37 26.39
N ILE A 179 12.50 -5.59 26.09
CA ILE A 179 12.97 -6.37 24.94
C ILE A 179 12.69 -5.62 23.65
N TYR A 180 11.47 -5.14 23.45
CA TYR A 180 11.11 -4.41 22.25
C TYR A 180 11.94 -3.13 22.04
N PHE A 181 12.13 -2.34 23.11
CA PHE A 181 12.93 -1.11 23.06
C PHE A 181 14.40 -1.39 22.77
N TYR A 182 14.93 -2.52 23.28
CA TYR A 182 16.30 -2.96 22.99
C TYR A 182 16.45 -3.43 21.55
N GLU A 183 15.56 -4.31 21.06
CA GLU A 183 15.62 -4.88 19.71
C GLU A 183 15.44 -3.83 18.62
N GLU A 184 14.59 -2.83 18.85
CA GLU A 184 14.30 -1.76 17.91
C GLU A 184 15.21 -0.53 18.06
N ASP A 185 16.21 -0.60 18.94
CA ASP A 185 17.19 0.49 19.24
C ASP A 185 16.49 1.84 19.50
N ILE A 186 15.49 1.83 20.41
CA ILE A 186 14.66 3.01 20.68
C ILE A 186 15.25 3.86 21.81
N ASP A 187 15.33 3.30 23.03
CA ASP A 187 15.85 3.95 24.24
C ASP A 187 16.34 2.88 25.21
N ILE A 188 17.63 2.60 25.12
CA ILE A 188 18.26 1.56 25.93
C ILE A 188 18.25 1.90 27.43
N ASN A 189 18.34 3.17 27.80
CA ASN A 189 18.31 3.59 29.20
C ASN A 189 16.93 3.40 29.81
N LYS A 190 15.88 3.58 29.02
CA LYS A 190 14.49 3.34 29.42
C LYS A 190 14.24 1.83 29.53
N ALA A 191 14.75 1.04 28.59
CA ALA A 191 14.67 -0.42 28.63
C ALA A 191 15.32 -1.01 29.88
N LEU A 192 16.52 -0.54 30.25
CA LEU A 192 17.23 -0.96 31.46
C LEU A 192 16.41 -0.68 32.73
N LYS A 193 15.81 0.50 32.86
CA LYS A 193 14.97 0.88 34.02
C LYS A 193 13.74 -0.01 34.19
N TRP A 194 13.33 -0.72 33.18
CA TRP A 194 12.19 -1.63 33.24
C TRP A 194 12.57 -3.06 33.63
N ILE A 195 13.86 -3.39 33.61
CA ILE A 195 14.38 -4.72 33.98
C ILE A 195 14.92 -4.74 35.42
N ASP A 196 15.34 -3.59 35.96
CA ASP A 196 15.81 -3.41 37.34
C ASP A 196 14.61 -3.39 38.33
#